data_741ad35cfa93c2f075c986e558c36bc9
#
_entry.id   741ad35cfa93c2f075c986e558c36bc9
#
_cell.length_a   1.000
_cell.length_b   1.000
_cell.length_c   1.000
_cell.angle_alpha   90.00
_cell.angle_beta   90.00
_cell.angle_gamma   90.00
#
_symmetry.space_group_name_H-M   'P 1'
#
loop_
_entity.id
_entity.type
_entity.pdbx_description
1 polymer ?
#
loop_
_entity_poly.entity_id
_entity_poly.type
_entity_poly.pdbx_seq_one_letter_code
_entity_poly.pdbx_strand_id
1 'polypeptide(L)'
;DKVCIRDFDYIVLKNQRLGIIGPNGCGKSTLLKIIAGIIQPDSGAVEIGETVKIGYFSQEIEEMNTSQRVIDYIKDVAEYIPTKDGLISATKLLEQFLFDSSMQYAPIEKLSGGEKKRLYLLKVLAAAPNVLLLDEITNDIDIPTLTILEDYLDSFAGIVIAVSHDRYFLDNIADRIFEFDRRGNLTQYEGGYTDYLEAKKRRFGDSIDSDSGKRSEGSREVSDSGEKDSAKTWKQNRPTKLKFSYKEQREYDTIDEDIAKLEAKIEKLDQDIMANATNSGKLNELTKEKEEAEALLEEKMDRWVYL
;
A
#
# COMPACT_ATOMS: atom_id res chain seq x y z
N ASP A 1 10.37 8.36 -28.09
CA ASP A 1 10.43 8.74 -26.66
C ASP A 1 9.07 8.46 -26.02
N LYS A 2 9.05 7.86 -24.85
CA LYS A 2 7.82 7.53 -24.12
C LYS A 2 7.42 8.74 -23.28
N VAL A 3 6.23 9.30 -23.52
CA VAL A 3 5.65 10.33 -22.66
C VAL A 3 5.17 9.68 -21.37
N CYS A 4 5.76 10.08 -20.23
CA CYS A 4 5.41 9.54 -18.91
C CYS A 4 4.27 10.34 -18.26
N ILE A 5 4.27 11.67 -18.39
CA ILE A 5 3.26 12.57 -17.81
C ILE A 5 2.86 13.57 -18.90
N ARG A 6 1.57 13.80 -19.06
CA ARG A 6 1.04 14.72 -20.06
C ARG A 6 0.05 15.69 -19.42
N ASP A 7 0.27 16.99 -19.69
CA ASP A 7 -0.66 18.08 -19.38
C ASP A 7 -1.24 17.99 -17.93
N PHE A 8 -0.35 17.68 -16.96
CA PHE A 8 -0.75 17.57 -15.57
C PHE A 8 -0.56 18.92 -14.86
N ASP A 9 -1.67 19.53 -14.48
CA ASP A 9 -1.72 20.76 -13.71
C ASP A 9 -2.50 20.51 -12.41
N TYR A 10 -1.84 20.69 -11.26
CA TYR A 10 -2.45 20.45 -9.97
C TYR A 10 -1.82 21.29 -8.87
N ILE A 11 -2.66 21.87 -8.04
CA ILE A 11 -2.23 22.61 -6.84
C ILE A 11 -2.51 21.74 -5.61
N VAL A 12 -1.43 21.32 -4.96
CA VAL A 12 -1.52 20.56 -3.71
C VAL A 12 -1.78 21.51 -2.56
N LEU A 13 -2.91 21.32 -1.88
CA LEU A 13 -3.31 22.12 -0.73
C LEU A 13 -2.78 21.50 0.58
N LYS A 14 -2.73 22.35 1.64
CA LYS A 14 -2.29 21.91 2.96
C LYS A 14 -3.14 20.74 3.47
N ASN A 15 -2.48 19.78 4.12
CA ASN A 15 -3.08 18.59 4.73
C ASN A 15 -3.76 17.63 3.74
N GLN A 16 -3.53 17.77 2.45
CA GLN A 16 -4.04 16.79 1.47
C GLN A 16 -3.30 15.47 1.56
N ARG A 17 -4.04 14.40 1.30
CA ARG A 17 -3.55 13.02 1.27
C ARG A 17 -3.89 12.39 -0.08
N LEU A 18 -2.88 12.22 -0.90
CA LEU A 18 -3.02 11.82 -2.30
C LEU A 18 -2.49 10.40 -2.48
N GLY A 19 -3.33 9.51 -2.98
CA GLY A 19 -2.93 8.19 -3.45
C GLY A 19 -2.68 8.21 -4.95
N ILE A 20 -1.60 7.61 -5.42
CA ILE A 20 -1.29 7.47 -6.84
C ILE A 20 -1.29 6.02 -7.21
N ILE A 21 -2.11 5.65 -8.18
CA ILE A 21 -2.25 4.28 -8.69
C ILE A 21 -2.04 4.24 -10.20
N GLY A 22 -1.77 3.06 -10.72
CA GLY A 22 -1.62 2.83 -12.16
C GLY A 22 -0.67 1.69 -12.48
N PRO A 23 -0.58 1.28 -13.75
CA PRO A 23 0.26 0.18 -14.19
C PRO A 23 1.75 0.41 -13.88
N ASN A 24 2.52 -0.68 -13.75
CA ASN A 24 3.97 -0.57 -13.59
C ASN A 24 4.61 0.12 -14.81
N GLY A 25 5.57 1.01 -14.54
CA GLY A 25 6.27 1.78 -15.56
C GLY A 25 5.43 2.86 -16.26
N CYS A 26 4.28 3.29 -15.70
CA CYS A 26 3.48 4.40 -16.27
C CYS A 26 4.03 5.79 -15.92
N GLY A 27 4.92 5.92 -14.91
CA GLY A 27 5.51 7.21 -14.53
C GLY A 27 5.26 7.65 -13.09
N LYS A 28 4.68 6.78 -12.21
CA LYS A 28 4.37 7.10 -10.81
C LYS A 28 5.60 7.60 -10.03
N SER A 29 6.65 6.80 -9.97
CA SER A 29 7.91 7.16 -9.30
C SER A 29 8.60 8.36 -9.97
N THR A 30 8.46 8.51 -11.29
CA THR A 30 8.97 9.67 -12.01
C THR A 30 8.28 10.95 -11.54
N LEU A 31 6.96 10.93 -11.36
CA LEU A 31 6.22 12.07 -10.82
C LEU A 31 6.70 12.43 -9.41
N LEU A 32 6.87 11.44 -8.52
CA LEU A 32 7.40 11.71 -7.17
C LEU A 32 8.80 12.28 -7.22
N LYS A 33 9.69 11.78 -8.09
CA LYS A 33 11.06 12.31 -8.27
C LYS A 33 11.07 13.74 -8.81
N ILE A 34 10.12 14.08 -9.68
CA ILE A 34 9.94 15.46 -10.18
C ILE A 34 9.48 16.37 -9.03
N ILE A 35 8.48 15.96 -8.24
CA ILE A 35 8.01 16.72 -7.08
C ILE A 35 9.12 16.89 -6.04
N ALA A 36 9.93 15.84 -5.82
CA ALA A 36 11.10 15.88 -4.92
C ALA A 36 12.25 16.77 -5.45
N GLY A 37 12.18 17.26 -6.70
CA GLY A 37 13.24 18.05 -7.31
C GLY A 37 14.47 17.24 -7.76
N ILE A 38 14.37 15.90 -7.74
CA ILE A 38 15.47 15.00 -8.16
C ILE A 38 15.60 14.98 -9.68
N ILE A 39 14.48 15.05 -10.40
CA ILE A 39 14.41 15.08 -11.87
C ILE A 39 13.72 16.37 -12.28
N GLN A 40 14.24 17.05 -13.30
CA GLN A 40 13.56 18.18 -13.90
C GLN A 40 12.56 17.70 -14.96
N PRO A 41 11.36 18.31 -15.05
CA PRO A 41 10.43 18.00 -16.12
C PRO A 41 10.97 18.52 -17.47
N ASP A 42 10.66 17.80 -18.56
CA ASP A 42 11.04 18.24 -19.93
C ASP A 42 10.31 19.52 -20.35
N SER A 43 9.09 19.74 -19.81
CA SER A 43 8.29 20.95 -20.02
C SER A 43 7.44 21.24 -18.79
N GLY A 44 7.07 22.49 -18.59
CA GLY A 44 6.36 22.95 -17.40
C GLY A 44 7.31 23.26 -16.23
N ALA A 45 6.74 23.46 -15.04
CA ALA A 45 7.50 23.78 -13.84
C ALA A 45 6.81 23.19 -12.60
N VAL A 46 7.60 22.89 -11.58
CA VAL A 46 7.11 22.57 -10.24
C VAL A 46 7.46 23.73 -9.33
N GLU A 47 6.43 24.39 -8.79
CA GLU A 47 6.60 25.49 -7.85
C GLU A 47 6.48 24.96 -6.41
N ILE A 48 7.54 25.10 -5.63
CA ILE A 48 7.62 24.65 -4.25
C ILE A 48 7.74 25.88 -3.34
N GLY A 49 6.82 26.01 -2.39
CA GLY A 49 6.84 27.10 -1.42
C GLY A 49 8.09 27.07 -0.53
N GLU A 50 8.60 28.24 -0.12
CA GLU A 50 9.84 28.38 0.68
C GLU A 50 9.82 27.60 2.01
N THR A 51 8.65 27.36 2.59
CA THR A 51 8.49 26.64 3.86
C THR A 51 8.32 25.14 3.70
N VAL A 52 8.29 24.65 2.46
CA VAL A 52 8.08 23.23 2.17
C VAL A 52 9.36 22.45 2.45
N LYS A 53 9.23 21.42 3.29
CA LYS A 53 10.26 20.43 3.57
C LYS A 53 9.78 19.07 3.09
N ILE A 54 10.36 18.58 2.02
CA ILE A 54 9.98 17.29 1.42
C ILE A 54 10.79 16.19 2.07
N GLY A 55 10.09 15.17 2.59
CA GLY A 55 10.65 13.86 2.94
C GLY A 55 10.29 12.88 1.83
N TYR A 56 11.27 12.29 1.17
CA TYR A 56 11.04 11.32 0.11
C TYR A 56 11.55 9.94 0.53
N PHE A 57 10.64 9.00 0.67
CA PHE A 57 10.95 7.59 0.81
C PHE A 57 10.92 6.94 -0.56
N SER A 58 12.10 6.65 -1.10
CA SER A 58 12.26 6.05 -2.42
C SER A 58 12.29 4.52 -2.34
N GLN A 59 11.92 3.86 -3.42
CA GLN A 59 12.05 2.42 -3.57
C GLN A 59 13.50 1.95 -3.45
N GLU A 60 14.47 2.74 -3.93
CA GLU A 60 15.89 2.49 -3.77
C GLU A 60 16.41 3.22 -2.52
N ILE A 61 16.99 2.46 -1.60
CA ILE A 61 17.57 3.02 -0.37
C ILE A 61 18.91 3.67 -0.69
N GLU A 62 19.13 4.87 -0.15
CA GLU A 62 20.45 5.51 -0.17
C GLU A 62 21.51 4.63 0.54
N GLU A 63 22.74 4.67 0.06
CA GLU A 63 23.84 3.99 0.71
C GLU A 63 24.00 4.46 2.17
N MET A 64 23.94 3.50 3.09
CA MET A 64 24.13 3.75 4.52
C MET A 64 25.56 3.43 4.93
N ASN A 65 26.12 4.23 5.84
CA ASN A 65 27.36 3.84 6.49
C ASN A 65 27.09 2.66 7.43
N THR A 66 27.39 1.45 6.97
CA THR A 66 27.07 0.19 7.65
C THR A 66 27.80 0.00 8.99
N SER A 67 28.91 0.67 9.23
CA SER A 67 29.67 0.61 10.48
C SER A 67 29.11 1.54 11.57
N GLN A 68 28.23 2.48 11.22
CA GLN A 68 27.57 3.38 12.15
C GLN A 68 26.53 2.66 12.99
N ARG A 69 26.30 3.11 14.24
CA ARG A 69 25.21 2.61 15.08
C ARG A 69 23.87 3.13 14.58
N VAL A 70 22.83 2.34 14.74
CA VAL A 70 21.45 2.70 14.37
C VAL A 70 21.02 4.03 15.00
N ILE A 71 21.27 4.22 16.31
CA ILE A 71 20.90 5.45 17.03
C ILE A 71 21.65 6.68 16.50
N ASP A 72 22.93 6.54 16.17
CA ASP A 72 23.75 7.63 15.69
C ASP A 72 23.30 8.08 14.30
N TYR A 73 22.86 7.14 13.44
CA TYR A 73 22.32 7.43 12.11
C TYR A 73 21.07 8.31 12.16
N ILE A 74 20.20 8.13 13.15
CA ILE A 74 19.03 9.01 13.34
C ILE A 74 19.43 10.32 14.02
N LYS A 75 20.35 10.30 15.00
CA LYS A 75 20.82 11.50 15.67
C LYS A 75 21.57 12.47 14.76
N ASP A 76 22.22 11.97 13.71
CA ASP A 76 22.85 12.83 12.68
C ASP A 76 21.82 13.70 11.95
N VAL A 77 20.56 13.26 11.89
CA VAL A 77 19.44 14.06 11.33
C VAL A 77 18.84 14.97 12.40
N ALA A 78 18.44 14.39 13.53
CA ALA A 78 17.86 15.12 14.65
C ALA A 78 17.97 14.32 15.96
N GLU A 79 18.38 14.97 17.04
CA GLU A 79 18.34 14.39 18.38
C GLU A 79 16.94 14.41 18.98
N TYR A 80 16.16 15.45 18.64
CA TYR A 80 14.77 15.65 19.05
C TYR A 80 13.91 15.94 17.83
N ILE A 81 12.83 15.20 17.69
CA ILE A 81 11.92 15.25 16.56
C ILE A 81 10.60 15.90 17.02
N PRO A 82 10.13 16.96 16.37
CA PRO A 82 8.84 17.58 16.69
C PRO A 82 7.68 16.67 16.24
N THR A 83 6.75 16.47 17.18
CA THR A 83 5.48 15.77 16.95
C THR A 83 4.33 16.66 17.44
N LYS A 84 3.09 16.23 17.22
CA LYS A 84 1.90 16.96 17.76
C LYS A 84 1.93 17.07 19.28
N ASP A 85 2.44 16.04 19.94
CA ASP A 85 2.47 15.92 21.40
C ASP A 85 3.74 16.55 22.03
N GLY A 86 4.58 17.18 21.22
CA GLY A 86 5.83 17.80 21.65
C GLY A 86 7.07 17.19 20.99
N LEU A 87 8.22 17.37 21.65
CA LEU A 87 9.49 16.82 21.16
C LEU A 87 9.69 15.41 21.69
N ILE A 88 9.97 14.47 20.79
CA ILE A 88 10.40 13.11 21.15
C ILE A 88 11.88 12.93 20.83
N SER A 89 12.59 12.12 21.62
CA SER A 89 13.99 11.81 21.34
C SER A 89 14.11 10.79 20.20
N ALA A 90 15.27 10.78 19.53
CA ALA A 90 15.61 9.77 18.53
C ALA A 90 15.45 8.34 19.07
N THR A 91 15.83 8.10 20.34
CA THR A 91 15.65 6.81 21.02
C THR A 91 14.18 6.40 21.07
N LYS A 92 13.29 7.31 21.47
CA LYS A 92 11.85 7.03 21.57
C LYS A 92 11.22 6.80 20.20
N LEU A 93 11.63 7.53 19.17
CA LEU A 93 11.18 7.30 17.80
C LEU A 93 11.59 5.91 17.31
N LEU A 94 12.83 5.50 17.57
CA LEU A 94 13.33 4.17 17.25
C LEU A 94 12.53 3.07 17.96
N GLU A 95 12.24 3.25 19.26
CA GLU A 95 11.41 2.30 20.04
C GLU A 95 9.99 2.17 19.45
N GLN A 96 9.35 3.27 19.06
CA GLN A 96 8.05 3.26 18.41
C GLN A 96 8.04 2.44 17.13
N PHE A 97 9.14 2.46 16.39
CA PHE A 97 9.31 1.68 15.16
C PHE A 97 10.07 0.36 15.38
N LEU A 98 9.89 -0.26 16.54
CA LEU A 98 10.34 -1.62 16.85
C LEU A 98 11.87 -1.82 16.82
N PHE A 99 12.64 -0.78 17.08
CA PHE A 99 14.07 -0.91 17.37
C PHE A 99 14.27 -0.92 18.89
N ASP A 100 14.49 -2.09 19.45
CA ASP A 100 14.81 -2.22 20.88
C ASP A 100 16.19 -1.63 21.23
N SER A 101 16.48 -1.48 22.52
CA SER A 101 17.73 -0.87 22.97
C SER A 101 18.97 -1.62 22.46
N SER A 102 18.92 -2.94 22.27
CA SER A 102 20.03 -3.72 21.76
C SER A 102 20.30 -3.44 20.28
N MET A 103 19.24 -3.29 19.50
CA MET A 103 19.33 -2.92 18.09
C MET A 103 19.78 -1.47 17.88
N GLN A 104 19.35 -0.54 18.73
CA GLN A 104 19.71 0.87 18.63
C GLN A 104 21.24 1.11 18.73
N TYR A 105 21.92 0.34 19.58
CA TYR A 105 23.37 0.45 19.75
C TYR A 105 24.18 -0.49 18.87
N ALA A 106 23.51 -1.35 18.09
CA ALA A 106 24.16 -2.21 17.11
C ALA A 106 24.59 -1.45 15.86
N PRO A 107 25.64 -1.89 15.16
CA PRO A 107 25.99 -1.32 13.85
C PRO A 107 24.95 -1.73 12.79
N ILE A 108 24.69 -0.82 11.83
CA ILE A 108 23.71 -0.99 10.75
C ILE A 108 23.98 -2.24 9.91
N GLU A 109 25.22 -2.69 9.80
CA GLU A 109 25.56 -3.93 9.07
C GLU A 109 24.83 -5.18 9.60
N LYS A 110 24.49 -5.21 10.91
CA LYS A 110 23.80 -6.33 11.55
C LYS A 110 22.30 -6.36 11.27
N LEU A 111 21.74 -5.27 10.71
CA LEU A 111 20.33 -5.20 10.38
C LEU A 111 20.03 -6.01 9.12
N SER A 112 18.89 -6.68 9.11
CA SER A 112 18.28 -7.28 7.92
C SER A 112 17.91 -6.23 6.87
N GLY A 113 17.60 -6.65 5.65
CA GLY A 113 17.16 -5.75 4.58
C GLY A 113 15.91 -4.95 4.94
N GLY A 114 14.90 -5.60 5.54
CA GLY A 114 13.67 -4.94 6.00
C GLY A 114 13.91 -3.95 7.13
N GLU A 115 14.76 -4.28 8.11
CA GLU A 115 15.14 -3.37 9.18
C GLU A 115 15.92 -2.15 8.68
N LYS A 116 16.76 -2.31 7.65
CA LYS A 116 17.43 -1.19 6.99
C LYS A 116 16.43 -0.28 6.29
N LYS A 117 15.41 -0.83 5.63
CA LYS A 117 14.33 -0.04 5.00
C LYS A 117 13.53 0.71 6.05
N ARG A 118 13.19 0.07 7.16
CA ARG A 118 12.52 0.69 8.30
C ARG A 118 13.36 1.80 8.92
N LEU A 119 14.67 1.61 9.06
CA LEU A 119 15.59 2.63 9.54
C LEU A 119 15.70 3.82 8.57
N TYR A 120 15.69 3.56 7.27
CA TYR A 120 15.65 4.62 6.26
C TYR A 120 14.36 5.45 6.32
N LEU A 121 13.22 4.78 6.50
CA LEU A 121 11.95 5.47 6.75
C LEU A 121 12.06 6.41 7.96
N LEU A 122 12.60 5.93 9.07
CA LEU A 122 12.80 6.73 10.27
C LEU A 122 13.71 7.94 10.04
N LYS A 123 14.77 7.81 9.23
CA LYS A 123 15.62 8.93 8.83
C LYS A 123 14.79 10.01 8.12
N VAL A 124 13.92 9.59 7.20
CA VAL A 124 13.04 10.52 6.47
C VAL A 124 12.08 11.24 7.42
N LEU A 125 11.46 10.51 8.36
CA LEU A 125 10.54 11.08 9.35
C LEU A 125 11.25 11.98 10.37
N ALA A 126 12.47 11.61 10.79
CA ALA A 126 13.27 12.40 11.74
C ALA A 126 13.64 13.79 11.20
N ALA A 127 13.74 13.94 9.89
CA ALA A 127 13.95 15.25 9.26
C ALA A 127 12.76 16.22 9.43
N ALA A 128 11.67 15.77 10.06
CA ALA A 128 10.44 16.53 10.29
C ALA A 128 9.90 17.21 9.01
N PRO A 129 9.64 16.45 7.95
CA PRO A 129 9.07 16.98 6.72
C PRO A 129 7.65 17.50 6.96
N ASN A 130 7.18 18.42 6.11
CA ASN A 130 5.77 18.81 6.05
C ASN A 130 5.09 18.36 4.73
N VAL A 131 5.86 17.77 3.83
CA VAL A 131 5.39 17.02 2.66
C VAL A 131 6.11 15.68 2.66
N LEU A 132 5.35 14.59 2.68
CA LEU A 132 5.88 13.23 2.69
C LEU A 132 5.51 12.54 1.37
N LEU A 133 6.54 12.09 0.65
CA LEU A 133 6.41 11.32 -0.58
C LEU A 133 6.80 9.88 -0.29
N LEU A 134 5.87 8.94 -0.53
CA LEU A 134 6.04 7.50 -0.26
C LEU A 134 5.95 6.73 -1.57
N ASP A 135 7.06 6.12 -2.00
CA ASP A 135 7.13 5.37 -3.25
C ASP A 135 7.16 3.87 -2.98
N GLU A 136 6.01 3.19 -3.22
CA GLU A 136 5.82 1.73 -3.10
C GLU A 136 6.22 1.15 -1.72
N ILE A 137 5.94 1.92 -0.64
CA ILE A 137 6.39 1.56 0.71
C ILE A 137 5.84 0.20 1.19
N THR A 138 4.65 -0.17 0.75
CA THR A 138 3.96 -1.41 1.16
C THR A 138 4.62 -2.68 0.67
N ASN A 139 5.45 -2.61 -0.38
CA ASN A 139 6.18 -3.77 -0.90
C ASN A 139 7.44 -4.09 -0.07
N ASP A 140 7.90 -3.13 0.72
CA ASP A 140 9.25 -3.15 1.27
C ASP A 140 9.31 -3.22 2.79
N ILE A 141 8.18 -3.01 3.46
CA ILE A 141 8.06 -2.89 4.91
C ILE A 141 7.08 -3.94 5.44
N ASP A 142 7.39 -4.52 6.59
CA ASP A 142 6.54 -5.51 7.25
C ASP A 142 5.22 -4.91 7.79
N ILE A 143 4.21 -5.74 7.94
CA ILE A 143 2.87 -5.34 8.38
C ILE A 143 2.90 -4.58 9.73
N PRO A 144 3.63 -5.02 10.77
CA PRO A 144 3.70 -4.27 12.02
C PRO A 144 4.23 -2.85 11.84
N THR A 145 5.24 -2.67 11.00
CA THR A 145 5.80 -1.35 10.70
C THR A 145 4.83 -0.48 9.88
N LEU A 146 4.08 -1.09 8.96
CA LEU A 146 3.04 -0.37 8.21
C LEU A 146 1.95 0.15 9.13
N THR A 147 1.47 -0.65 10.10
CA THR A 147 0.49 -0.20 11.09
C THR A 147 1.00 1.00 11.89
N ILE A 148 2.26 0.95 12.35
CA ILE A 148 2.88 2.07 13.07
C ILE A 148 3.00 3.31 12.17
N LEU A 149 3.30 3.12 10.89
CA LEU A 149 3.36 4.22 9.93
C LEU A 149 1.96 4.82 9.71
N GLU A 150 0.92 4.02 9.57
CA GLU A 150 -0.46 4.49 9.45
C GLU A 150 -0.87 5.33 10.66
N ASP A 151 -0.61 4.86 11.87
CA ASP A 151 -0.84 5.61 13.12
C ASP A 151 -0.06 6.94 13.13
N TYR A 152 1.20 6.93 12.66
CA TYR A 152 1.99 8.15 12.52
C TYR A 152 1.36 9.10 11.51
N LEU A 153 0.95 8.60 10.34
CA LEU A 153 0.33 9.38 9.28
C LEU A 153 -1.00 10.00 9.73
N ASP A 154 -1.81 9.30 10.52
CA ASP A 154 -3.06 9.84 11.09
C ASP A 154 -2.80 11.08 11.93
N SER A 155 -1.69 11.09 12.63
CA SER A 155 -1.26 12.23 13.43
C SER A 155 -0.51 13.29 12.63
N PHE A 156 -0.07 13.00 11.41
CA PHE A 156 0.76 13.88 10.59
C PHE A 156 -0.03 15.06 10.02
N ALA A 157 0.36 16.28 10.35
CA ALA A 157 -0.32 17.51 9.94
C ALA A 157 0.22 18.11 8.64
N GLY A 158 0.82 17.29 7.77
CA GLY A 158 1.40 17.68 6.50
C GLY A 158 0.66 17.09 5.30
N ILE A 159 1.26 17.28 4.13
CA ILE A 159 0.81 16.67 2.87
C ILE A 159 1.42 15.27 2.78
N VAL A 160 0.62 14.29 2.38
CA VAL A 160 1.09 12.93 2.07
C VAL A 160 0.77 12.62 0.60
N ILE A 161 1.76 12.18 -0.15
CA ILE A 161 1.59 11.68 -1.52
C ILE A 161 2.18 10.28 -1.56
N ALA A 162 1.34 9.27 -1.72
CA ALA A 162 1.75 7.87 -1.67
C ALA A 162 1.46 7.15 -2.98
N VAL A 163 2.46 6.49 -3.51
CA VAL A 163 2.32 5.47 -4.56
C VAL A 163 2.23 4.12 -3.87
N SER A 164 1.15 3.38 -4.08
CA SER A 164 1.00 2.02 -3.56
C SER A 164 0.05 1.21 -4.44
N HIS A 165 0.23 -0.11 -4.40
CA HIS A 165 -0.71 -1.09 -4.93
C HIS A 165 -1.59 -1.70 -3.83
N ASP A 166 -1.30 -1.41 -2.58
CA ASP A 166 -2.09 -1.86 -1.44
C ASP A 166 -3.35 -1.01 -1.28
N ARG A 167 -4.50 -1.68 -1.40
CA ARG A 167 -5.83 -1.05 -1.36
C ARG A 167 -6.15 -0.54 0.04
N TYR A 168 -5.83 -1.36 1.06
CA TYR A 168 -6.12 -1.03 2.46
C TYR A 168 -5.31 0.17 2.92
N PHE A 169 -4.02 0.18 2.59
CA PHE A 169 -3.17 1.31 2.89
C PHE A 169 -3.69 2.60 2.23
N LEU A 170 -4.10 2.55 0.96
CA LEU A 170 -4.65 3.71 0.27
C LEU A 170 -6.02 4.15 0.82
N ASP A 171 -6.89 3.21 1.21
CA ASP A 171 -8.17 3.55 1.85
C ASP A 171 -7.98 4.22 3.22
N ASN A 172 -6.95 3.81 3.97
CA ASN A 172 -6.67 4.39 5.29
C ASN A 172 -6.05 5.78 5.21
N ILE A 173 -5.20 6.04 4.19
CA ILE A 173 -4.40 7.27 4.18
C ILE A 173 -4.83 8.31 3.15
N ALA A 174 -5.54 7.95 2.07
CA ALA A 174 -5.80 8.85 0.95
C ALA A 174 -7.20 9.45 0.98
N ASP A 175 -7.28 10.77 0.77
CA ASP A 175 -8.53 11.52 0.56
C ASP A 175 -8.87 11.65 -0.93
N ARG A 176 -7.89 11.41 -1.79
CA ARG A 176 -7.98 11.47 -3.24
C ARG A 176 -7.08 10.48 -3.91
N ILE A 177 -7.55 9.92 -5.01
CA ILE A 177 -6.79 8.99 -5.84
C ILE A 177 -6.53 9.61 -7.21
N PHE A 178 -5.26 9.58 -7.65
CA PHE A 178 -4.86 9.85 -9.01
C PHE A 178 -4.57 8.55 -9.74
N GLU A 179 -5.35 8.27 -10.77
CA GLU A 179 -5.11 7.11 -11.63
C GLU A 179 -4.29 7.51 -12.84
N PHE A 180 -3.10 6.89 -12.97
CA PHE A 180 -2.30 6.98 -14.18
C PHE A 180 -2.81 6.02 -15.25
N ASP A 181 -2.97 6.50 -16.47
CA ASP A 181 -3.15 5.65 -17.62
C ASP A 181 -1.79 5.30 -18.29
N ARG A 182 -1.83 4.41 -19.29
CA ARG A 182 -0.63 4.05 -20.06
C ARG A 182 -0.16 5.15 -21.03
N ARG A 183 -0.91 6.23 -21.18
CA ARG A 183 -0.65 7.35 -22.11
C ARG A 183 -0.10 8.57 -21.38
N GLY A 184 0.08 8.49 -20.07
CA GLY A 184 0.60 9.55 -19.23
C GLY A 184 -0.44 10.56 -18.76
N ASN A 185 -1.74 10.27 -18.90
CA ASN A 185 -2.76 11.13 -18.32
C ASN A 185 -3.05 10.69 -16.88
N LEU A 186 -3.37 11.66 -16.03
CA LEU A 186 -3.80 11.44 -14.65
C LEU A 186 -5.28 11.82 -14.54
N THR A 187 -6.08 10.90 -13.99
CA THR A 187 -7.48 11.14 -13.68
C THR A 187 -7.65 11.19 -12.17
N GLN A 188 -8.28 12.26 -11.68
CA GLN A 188 -8.54 12.46 -10.26
C GLN A 188 -9.88 11.84 -9.85
N TYR A 189 -9.90 11.20 -8.69
CA TYR A 189 -11.08 10.70 -8.01
C TYR A 189 -11.06 11.18 -6.56
N GLU A 190 -12.21 11.57 -6.03
CA GLU A 190 -12.37 11.95 -4.62
C GLU A 190 -12.62 10.71 -3.77
N GLY A 191 -12.06 10.69 -2.55
CA GLY A 191 -12.14 9.58 -1.61
C GLY A 191 -10.98 8.61 -1.67
N GLY A 192 -11.09 7.50 -0.93
CA GLY A 192 -10.12 6.42 -0.87
C GLY A 192 -10.15 5.50 -2.08
N TYR A 193 -9.45 4.38 -1.97
CA TYR A 193 -9.38 3.39 -3.04
C TYR A 193 -10.74 2.74 -3.34
N THR A 194 -11.55 2.50 -2.31
CA THR A 194 -12.92 1.95 -2.46
C THR A 194 -13.82 2.92 -3.22
N ASP A 195 -13.78 4.21 -2.88
CA ASP A 195 -14.55 5.26 -3.57
C ASP A 195 -14.14 5.39 -5.05
N TYR A 196 -12.83 5.29 -5.31
CA TYR A 196 -12.29 5.24 -6.67
C TYR A 196 -12.88 4.08 -7.49
N LEU A 197 -12.92 2.86 -6.91
CA LEU A 197 -13.49 1.69 -7.61
C LEU A 197 -14.96 1.88 -7.92
N GLU A 198 -15.76 2.42 -7.00
CA GLU A 198 -17.15 2.73 -7.22
C GLU A 198 -17.35 3.80 -8.30
N ALA A 199 -16.57 4.88 -8.26
CA ALA A 199 -16.62 5.94 -9.26
C ALA A 199 -16.25 5.42 -10.66
N LYS A 200 -15.28 4.51 -10.73
CA LYS A 200 -14.87 3.86 -11.97
C LYS A 200 -15.97 2.93 -12.51
N LYS A 201 -16.62 2.14 -11.67
CA LYS A 201 -17.76 1.30 -12.05
C LYS A 201 -18.92 2.15 -12.58
N ARG A 202 -19.26 3.27 -11.93
CA ARG A 202 -20.31 4.20 -12.40
C ARG A 202 -19.97 4.83 -13.75
N ARG A 203 -18.68 5.10 -14.01
CA ARG A 203 -18.22 5.82 -15.23
C ARG A 203 -18.15 4.93 -16.46
N PHE A 204 -17.81 3.65 -16.28
CA PHE A 204 -17.54 2.71 -17.37
C PHE A 204 -18.56 1.57 -17.49
N GLY A 205 -19.61 1.52 -16.62
CA GLY A 205 -20.58 0.43 -16.58
C GLY A 205 -19.95 -0.92 -16.24
N ASP A 206 -20.74 -1.97 -16.11
CA ASP A 206 -20.29 -3.34 -15.75
C ASP A 206 -19.34 -4.02 -16.77
N SER A 207 -18.63 -3.26 -17.58
CA SER A 207 -17.77 -3.74 -18.66
C SER A 207 -16.37 -4.19 -18.19
N ILE A 208 -16.07 -4.24 -16.89
CA ILE A 208 -14.73 -4.55 -16.37
C ILE A 208 -14.53 -6.04 -16.06
N ASP A 209 -15.57 -6.87 -16.09
CA ASP A 209 -15.48 -8.31 -15.78
C ASP A 209 -15.37 -9.24 -16.99
N SER A 210 -14.88 -8.78 -18.15
CA SER A 210 -14.72 -9.67 -19.31
C SER A 210 -13.48 -9.38 -20.14
N ASP A 211 -12.30 -9.69 -19.63
CA ASP A 211 -11.17 -10.06 -20.49
C ASP A 211 -10.78 -11.52 -20.24
N SER A 212 -11.73 -12.41 -20.47
CA SER A 212 -11.48 -13.80 -20.81
C SER A 212 -12.66 -14.38 -21.62
N GLY A 213 -12.60 -14.19 -22.92
CA GLY A 213 -13.12 -15.13 -23.94
C GLY A 213 -14.60 -15.52 -23.90
N LYS A 214 -15.44 -14.92 -24.76
CA LYS A 214 -16.05 -15.60 -25.92
C LYS A 214 -17.11 -14.73 -26.60
N ARG A 215 -17.02 -14.73 -27.95
CA ARG A 215 -18.01 -14.20 -28.88
C ARG A 215 -19.36 -14.94 -28.76
N SER A 216 -20.47 -14.21 -28.86
CA SER A 216 -21.52 -14.47 -29.88
C SER A 216 -22.70 -13.49 -29.71
N GLU A 217 -22.92 -12.75 -30.75
CA GLU A 217 -24.13 -12.35 -31.47
C GLU A 217 -25.48 -12.26 -30.75
N GLY A 218 -26.13 -11.09 -30.94
CA GLY A 218 -27.54 -11.11 -31.33
C GLY A 218 -28.48 -10.11 -30.69
N SER A 219 -28.75 -9.04 -31.43
CA SER A 219 -30.09 -8.42 -31.62
C SER A 219 -30.74 -7.50 -30.56
N ARG A 220 -30.80 -6.20 -30.87
CA ARG A 220 -31.98 -5.25 -31.02
C ARG A 220 -33.21 -5.52 -30.15
N GLU A 221 -33.76 -4.50 -29.52
CA GLU A 221 -34.58 -3.32 -29.91
C GLU A 221 -34.96 -2.55 -28.62
N VAL A 222 -34.81 -1.25 -28.54
CA VAL A 222 -35.67 -0.07 -28.83
C VAL A 222 -36.88 0.13 -27.92
N SER A 223 -36.96 1.36 -27.42
CA SER A 223 -38.05 2.23 -26.97
C SER A 223 -38.23 2.34 -25.45
N ASP A 224 -38.42 3.46 -24.90
CA ASP A 224 -38.82 4.84 -25.11
C ASP A 224 -39.42 5.35 -23.79
N SER A 225 -39.14 6.62 -23.53
CA SER A 225 -39.94 7.59 -22.76
C SER A 225 -40.21 7.46 -21.26
N GLY A 226 -39.92 8.55 -20.57
CA GLY A 226 -40.70 9.00 -19.43
C GLY A 226 -39.95 9.83 -18.38
N GLU A 227 -39.90 11.15 -18.62
CA GLU A 227 -39.63 12.15 -17.57
C GLU A 227 -40.62 12.07 -16.40
N LYS A 228 -40.17 12.35 -15.19
CA LYS A 228 -40.58 13.46 -14.32
C LYS A 228 -40.09 13.37 -12.90
N ASP A 229 -39.46 14.49 -12.52
CA ASP A 229 -39.56 15.25 -11.25
C ASP A 229 -39.70 14.55 -9.89
N SER A 230 -38.84 14.82 -9.00
CA SER A 230 -38.91 15.89 -7.98
C SER A 230 -38.05 15.63 -6.73
N ALA A 231 -37.42 16.68 -6.37
CA ALA A 231 -36.77 17.08 -5.14
C ALA A 231 -37.15 16.38 -3.81
N LYS A 232 -36.12 16.42 -2.93
CA LYS A 232 -36.09 16.34 -1.45
C LYS A 232 -35.95 14.96 -0.83
N THR A 233 -34.80 14.67 -0.24
CA THR A 233 -34.60 14.86 1.20
C THR A 233 -33.17 14.45 1.62
N TRP A 234 -32.46 15.36 2.24
CA TRP A 234 -31.26 15.13 3.04
C TRP A 234 -31.64 14.28 4.24
N LYS A 235 -31.19 13.03 4.30
CA LYS A 235 -31.04 12.30 5.57
C LYS A 235 -29.84 11.37 5.46
N GLN A 236 -28.86 11.70 6.28
CA GLN A 236 -27.86 10.84 6.92
C GLN A 236 -27.84 9.40 6.39
N ASN A 237 -26.84 9.06 5.58
CA ASN A 237 -26.46 7.68 5.37
C ASN A 237 -25.18 7.38 6.14
N ARG A 238 -25.34 6.57 7.17
CA ARG A 238 -24.28 5.78 7.79
C ARG A 238 -23.73 4.84 6.69
N PRO A 239 -22.42 4.47 6.74
CA PRO A 239 -21.86 3.54 5.77
C PRO A 239 -22.65 2.24 5.80
N THR A 240 -23.25 1.90 4.68
CA THR A 240 -23.94 0.61 4.47
C THR A 240 -22.84 -0.43 4.35
N LYS A 241 -22.72 -1.31 5.35
CA LYS A 241 -21.89 -2.53 5.25
C LYS A 241 -22.23 -3.21 3.94
N LEU A 242 -21.23 -3.47 3.11
CA LEU A 242 -21.33 -4.33 1.93
C LEU A 242 -22.00 -5.63 2.37
N LYS A 243 -23.17 -5.95 1.83
CA LYS A 243 -23.80 -7.23 2.08
C LYS A 243 -23.15 -8.24 1.18
N PHE A 244 -22.35 -9.12 1.77
CA PHE A 244 -21.90 -10.32 1.10
C PHE A 244 -23.10 -11.06 0.47
N SER A 245 -22.89 -11.65 -0.70
CA SER A 245 -23.78 -12.67 -1.22
C SER A 245 -23.90 -13.79 -0.17
N TYR A 246 -25.05 -14.44 -0.08
CA TYR A 246 -25.26 -15.54 0.88
C TYR A 246 -24.19 -16.64 0.80
N LYS A 247 -23.60 -16.81 -0.37
CA LYS A 247 -22.51 -17.78 -0.63
C LYS A 247 -21.18 -17.28 -0.08
N GLU A 248 -20.88 -16.00 -0.26
CA GLU A 248 -19.68 -15.33 0.27
C GLU A 248 -19.71 -15.19 1.79
N GLN A 249 -20.88 -14.92 2.36
CA GLN A 249 -21.05 -14.89 3.83
C GLN A 249 -20.74 -16.25 4.45
N ARG A 250 -21.18 -17.33 3.81
CA ARG A 250 -20.93 -18.70 4.30
C ARG A 250 -19.48 -19.13 4.11
N GLU A 251 -18.83 -18.71 3.03
CA GLU A 251 -17.39 -18.91 2.82
C GLU A 251 -16.59 -18.11 3.86
N TYR A 252 -16.94 -16.85 4.10
CA TYR A 252 -16.30 -16.01 5.11
C TYR A 252 -16.38 -16.63 6.52
N ASP A 253 -17.52 -17.20 6.90
CA ASP A 253 -17.72 -17.82 8.22
C ASP A 253 -16.92 -19.11 8.39
N THR A 254 -16.47 -19.77 7.30
CA THR A 254 -15.75 -21.06 7.36
C THR A 254 -14.30 -20.99 6.97
N ILE A 255 -13.85 -19.92 6.32
CA ILE A 255 -12.52 -19.84 5.72
C ILE A 255 -11.40 -19.80 6.78
N ASP A 256 -11.63 -19.13 7.91
CA ASP A 256 -10.69 -19.09 9.03
C ASP A 256 -10.48 -20.49 9.65
N GLU A 257 -11.56 -21.29 9.77
CA GLU A 257 -11.46 -22.67 10.24
C GLU A 257 -10.72 -23.57 9.23
N ASP A 258 -10.93 -23.35 7.93
CA ASP A 258 -10.28 -24.11 6.87
C ASP A 258 -8.79 -23.81 6.79
N ILE A 259 -8.41 -22.54 6.94
CA ILE A 259 -7.01 -22.09 7.01
C ILE A 259 -6.32 -22.72 8.23
N ALA A 260 -6.91 -22.63 9.41
CA ALA A 260 -6.36 -23.21 10.63
C ALA A 260 -6.19 -24.74 10.54
N LYS A 261 -7.10 -25.45 9.85
CA LYS A 261 -6.99 -26.90 9.61
C LYS A 261 -5.85 -27.25 8.67
N LEU A 262 -5.64 -26.44 7.62
CA LEU A 262 -4.56 -26.64 6.67
C LEU A 262 -3.20 -26.35 7.31
N GLU A 263 -3.06 -25.30 8.11
CA GLU A 263 -1.85 -24.99 8.87
C GLU A 263 -1.49 -26.12 9.85
N ALA A 264 -2.46 -26.61 10.63
CA ALA A 264 -2.26 -27.74 11.52
C ALA A 264 -1.88 -29.04 10.78
N LYS A 265 -2.39 -29.23 9.55
CA LYS A 265 -2.03 -30.38 8.71
C LYS A 265 -0.60 -30.26 8.20
N ILE A 266 -0.16 -29.09 7.78
CA ILE A 266 1.20 -28.83 7.32
C ILE A 266 2.19 -29.05 8.47
N GLU A 267 1.91 -28.53 9.66
CA GLU A 267 2.76 -28.71 10.84
C GLU A 267 2.90 -30.22 11.21
N LYS A 268 1.82 -30.98 11.10
CA LYS A 268 1.86 -32.42 11.33
C LYS A 268 2.67 -33.16 10.27
N LEU A 269 2.53 -32.78 8.99
CA LEU A 269 3.32 -33.34 7.91
C LEU A 269 4.81 -33.04 8.09
N ASP A 270 5.18 -31.85 8.60
CA ASP A 270 6.58 -31.51 8.92
C ASP A 270 7.16 -32.40 10.03
N GLN A 271 6.36 -32.68 11.07
CA GLN A 271 6.76 -33.59 12.14
C GLN A 271 6.92 -35.02 11.62
N ASP A 272 6.02 -35.48 10.75
CA ASP A 272 6.07 -36.80 10.14
C ASP A 272 7.25 -36.92 9.14
N ILE A 273 7.59 -35.88 8.41
CA ILE A 273 8.77 -35.80 7.54
C ILE A 273 10.06 -35.92 8.38
N MET A 274 10.14 -35.19 9.50
CA MET A 274 11.29 -35.29 10.41
C MET A 274 11.41 -36.67 11.04
N ALA A 275 10.31 -37.31 11.40
CA ALA A 275 10.29 -38.65 12.00
C ALA A 275 10.65 -39.78 11.01
N ASN A 276 10.40 -39.56 9.71
CA ASN A 276 10.65 -40.55 8.68
C ASN A 276 11.82 -40.20 7.74
N ALA A 277 12.75 -39.33 8.17
CA ALA A 277 13.87 -38.82 7.37
C ALA A 277 14.79 -39.91 6.76
N THR A 278 14.76 -41.14 7.28
CA THR A 278 15.56 -42.27 6.79
C THR A 278 14.83 -43.15 5.73
N ASN A 279 13.55 -42.90 5.48
CA ASN A 279 12.74 -43.71 4.56
C ASN A 279 12.38 -42.89 3.31
N SER A 280 13.19 -43.02 2.25
CA SER A 280 13.07 -42.22 1.02
C SER A 280 11.73 -42.35 0.30
N GLY A 281 11.04 -43.51 0.38
CA GLY A 281 9.73 -43.73 -0.24
C GLY A 281 8.63 -42.94 0.45
N LYS A 282 8.55 -43.05 1.80
CA LYS A 282 7.60 -42.29 2.61
C LYS A 282 7.90 -40.77 2.61
N LEU A 283 9.17 -40.40 2.55
CA LEU A 283 9.60 -39.01 2.49
C LEU A 283 9.03 -38.29 1.24
N ASN A 284 9.11 -38.94 0.09
CA ASN A 284 8.56 -38.40 -1.16
C ASN A 284 7.03 -38.26 -1.13
N GLU A 285 6.33 -39.22 -0.53
CA GLU A 285 4.86 -39.16 -0.39
C GLU A 285 4.46 -37.99 0.55
N LEU A 286 5.09 -37.88 1.72
CA LEU A 286 4.81 -36.83 2.70
C LEU A 286 5.18 -35.42 2.16
N THR A 287 6.28 -35.31 1.41
CA THR A 287 6.66 -34.03 0.78
C THR A 287 5.64 -33.61 -0.26
N LYS A 288 5.12 -34.54 -1.05
CA LYS A 288 4.09 -34.25 -2.06
C LYS A 288 2.76 -33.85 -1.40
N GLU A 289 2.35 -34.55 -0.34
CA GLU A 289 1.15 -34.18 0.44
C GLU A 289 1.30 -32.80 1.09
N LYS A 290 2.51 -32.43 1.52
CA LYS A 290 2.81 -31.09 2.07
C LYS A 290 2.69 -30.03 0.99
N GLU A 291 3.29 -30.21 -0.21
CA GLU A 291 3.20 -29.28 -1.31
C GLU A 291 1.74 -29.08 -1.78
N GLU A 292 0.93 -30.15 -1.80
CA GLU A 292 -0.50 -30.06 -2.12
C GLU A 292 -1.27 -29.27 -1.03
N ALA A 293 -0.94 -29.45 0.26
CA ALA A 293 -1.56 -28.71 1.36
C ALA A 293 -1.15 -27.23 1.38
N GLU A 294 0.12 -26.92 1.08
CA GLU A 294 0.63 -25.55 0.96
C GLU A 294 -0.04 -24.80 -0.20
N ALA A 295 -0.19 -25.44 -1.36
CA ALA A 295 -0.88 -24.85 -2.52
C ALA A 295 -2.36 -24.56 -2.23
N LEU A 296 -3.03 -25.45 -1.47
CA LEU A 296 -4.42 -25.27 -1.05
C LEU A 296 -4.56 -24.15 0.00
N LEU A 297 -3.56 -24.01 0.89
CA LEU A 297 -3.50 -22.93 1.87
C LEU A 297 -3.33 -21.57 1.15
N GLU A 298 -2.44 -21.49 0.17
CA GLU A 298 -2.23 -20.28 -0.64
C GLU A 298 -3.51 -19.87 -1.38
N GLU A 299 -4.21 -20.82 -2.03
CA GLU A 299 -5.50 -20.57 -2.68
C GLU A 299 -6.57 -20.06 -1.69
N LYS A 300 -6.63 -20.64 -0.49
CA LYS A 300 -7.58 -20.24 0.56
C LYS A 300 -7.21 -18.87 1.15
N MET A 301 -5.93 -18.56 1.34
CA MET A 301 -5.45 -17.26 1.79
C MET A 301 -5.75 -16.16 0.76
N ASP A 302 -5.52 -16.44 -0.52
CA ASP A 302 -5.90 -15.51 -1.61
C ASP A 302 -7.41 -15.27 -1.63
N ARG A 303 -8.20 -16.32 -1.39
CA ARG A 303 -9.66 -16.21 -1.31
C ARG A 303 -10.12 -15.45 -0.07
N TRP A 304 -9.46 -15.65 1.08
CA TRP A 304 -9.71 -14.91 2.32
C TRP A 304 -9.44 -13.42 2.16
N VAL A 305 -8.35 -13.05 1.43
CA VAL A 305 -8.02 -11.66 1.10
C VAL A 305 -9.06 -11.04 0.14
N TYR A 306 -9.73 -11.87 -0.67
CA TYR A 306 -10.79 -11.41 -1.59
C TYR A 306 -12.13 -11.19 -0.89
N LEU A 307 -12.44 -11.98 0.16
CA LEU A 307 -13.69 -11.92 0.93
C LEU A 307 -13.64 -10.83 2.01
#